data_b72a8b132df4f1448873c0e0bf536c11
#
_entry.id   b72a8b132df4f1448873c0e0bf536c11
#
_cell.length_a   1.000
_cell.length_b   1.000
_cell.length_c   1.000
_cell.angle_alpha   90.00
_cell.angle_beta   90.00
_cell.angle_gamma   90.00
#
_symmetry.space_group_name_H-M   'P 1'
#
loop_
_entity.id
_entity.type
_entity.pdbx_description
1 polymer ?
#
loop_
_entity_poly.entity_id
_entity_poly.type
_entity_poly.pdbx_seq_one_letter_code
_entity_poly.pdbx_strand_id
1 'polypeptide(L)'
;MSKQIKVLLINGSPRENGNTFTMLSWVKEGLEKEGINAEIYQLGRKDIKTCKSCWGCMKTGKCWQEDPVMDELIEKIVAADGIIIGSPTYYADVPGVVKTFIDRTVPFAIKNTLNRKVGAAVVMARRGGAIHVYDTINHWFGINGMITIGSTYWNDGYNPNVTDQHEVEKDSEAKNTMKNLAENMAFVLKRIVE
;
A
#
# COMPACT_ATOMS: atom_id res chain seq x y z
N MET A 1 -26.18 4.11 -12.69
CA MET A 1 -25.64 3.58 -11.41
C MET A 1 -24.26 4.19 -11.21
N SER A 2 -23.96 4.79 -10.06
CA SER A 2 -22.64 5.32 -9.75
C SER A 2 -21.62 4.16 -9.73
N LYS A 3 -20.43 4.38 -10.22
CA LYS A 3 -19.33 3.41 -10.20
C LYS A 3 -19.01 3.03 -8.74
N GLN A 4 -18.88 1.74 -8.44
CA GLN A 4 -18.41 1.28 -7.14
C GLN A 4 -16.92 1.63 -6.98
N ILE A 5 -16.59 2.51 -6.04
CA ILE A 5 -15.21 2.87 -5.71
C ILE A 5 -14.49 1.67 -5.08
N LYS A 6 -13.25 1.42 -5.49
CA LYS A 6 -12.44 0.29 -5.04
C LYS A 6 -11.09 0.74 -4.50
N VAL A 7 -10.71 0.25 -3.32
CA VAL A 7 -9.39 0.47 -2.71
C VAL A 7 -8.69 -0.87 -2.48
N LEU A 8 -7.48 -0.98 -2.96
CA LEU A 8 -6.59 -2.12 -2.72
C LEU A 8 -5.61 -1.78 -1.61
N LEU A 9 -5.62 -2.56 -0.52
CA LEU A 9 -4.67 -2.46 0.58
C LEU A 9 -3.65 -3.60 0.46
N ILE A 10 -2.38 -3.30 0.21
CA ILE A 10 -1.32 -4.30 0.00
C ILE A 10 -0.60 -4.51 1.33
N ASN A 11 -0.74 -5.69 1.94
CA ASN A 11 0.00 -6.06 3.14
C ASN A 11 1.40 -6.60 2.78
N GLY A 12 2.43 -5.78 2.97
CA GLY A 12 3.83 -6.13 2.77
C GLY A 12 4.48 -6.91 3.92
N SER A 13 3.75 -7.11 5.03
CA SER A 13 4.24 -7.89 6.16
C SER A 13 4.18 -9.41 5.88
N PRO A 14 5.21 -10.20 6.24
CA PRO A 14 5.13 -11.65 6.18
C PRO A 14 4.16 -12.25 7.22
N ARG A 15 3.72 -11.47 8.20
CA ARG A 15 2.73 -11.88 9.19
C ARG A 15 1.33 -11.51 8.70
N GLU A 16 0.54 -12.51 8.31
CA GLU A 16 -0.80 -12.32 7.71
C GLU A 16 -1.76 -11.55 8.61
N ASN A 17 -1.75 -11.85 9.91
CA ASN A 17 -2.62 -11.24 10.92
C ASN A 17 -1.82 -10.43 11.95
N GLY A 18 -0.66 -9.88 11.55
CA GLY A 18 0.19 -9.11 12.45
C GLY A 18 -0.17 -7.62 12.48
N ASN A 19 0.63 -6.83 13.19
CA ASN A 19 0.37 -5.41 13.44
C ASN A 19 0.12 -4.58 12.16
N THR A 20 0.86 -4.81 11.09
CA THR A 20 0.62 -4.13 9.80
C THR A 20 -0.77 -4.47 9.25
N PHE A 21 -1.18 -5.75 9.31
CA PHE A 21 -2.50 -6.18 8.90
C PHE A 21 -3.60 -5.54 9.76
N THR A 22 -3.40 -5.46 11.08
CA THR A 22 -4.34 -4.81 12.01
C THR A 22 -4.55 -3.34 11.62
N MET A 23 -3.49 -2.59 11.34
CA MET A 23 -3.60 -1.19 10.90
C MET A 23 -4.36 -1.08 9.58
N LEU A 24 -4.03 -1.92 8.59
CA LEU A 24 -4.76 -1.96 7.31
C LEU A 24 -6.23 -2.34 7.50
N SER A 25 -6.54 -3.21 8.46
CA SER A 25 -7.93 -3.59 8.78
C SER A 25 -8.73 -2.40 9.32
N TRP A 26 -8.12 -1.56 10.17
CA TRP A 26 -8.78 -0.34 10.64
C TRP A 26 -9.09 0.64 9.51
N VAL A 27 -8.16 0.80 8.56
CA VAL A 27 -8.41 1.62 7.37
C VAL A 27 -9.51 1.02 6.50
N LYS A 28 -9.46 -0.31 6.27
CA LYS A 28 -10.50 -1.04 5.51
C LYS A 28 -11.88 -0.84 6.11
N GLU A 29 -12.02 -1.06 7.43
CA GLU A 29 -13.29 -0.84 8.14
C GLU A 29 -13.82 0.60 8.00
N GLY A 30 -12.92 1.59 8.05
CA GLY A 30 -13.27 2.98 7.85
C GLY A 30 -13.77 3.25 6.42
N LEU A 31 -13.10 2.74 5.41
CA LEU A 31 -13.50 2.86 4.00
C LEU A 31 -14.85 2.16 3.72
N GLU A 32 -15.06 0.98 4.28
CA GLU A 32 -16.31 0.23 4.11
C GLU A 32 -17.52 0.97 4.75
N LYS A 33 -17.31 1.62 5.90
CA LYS A 33 -18.34 2.51 6.50
C LYS A 33 -18.72 3.68 5.59
N GLU A 34 -17.79 4.13 4.76
CA GLU A 34 -18.00 5.16 3.76
C GLU A 34 -18.56 4.63 2.43
N GLY A 35 -18.90 3.33 2.35
CA GLY A 35 -19.48 2.68 1.18
C GLY A 35 -18.46 2.33 0.08
N ILE A 36 -17.17 2.33 0.41
CA ILE A 36 -16.07 2.00 -0.52
C ILE A 36 -15.72 0.52 -0.39
N ASN A 37 -15.59 -0.17 -1.51
CA ASN A 37 -15.14 -1.57 -1.54
C ASN A 37 -13.62 -1.63 -1.29
N ALA A 38 -13.19 -2.24 -0.19
CA ALA A 38 -11.81 -2.30 0.23
C ALA A 38 -11.34 -3.76 0.39
N GLU A 39 -10.27 -4.12 -0.32
CA GLU A 39 -9.68 -5.47 -0.30
C GLU A 39 -8.25 -5.42 0.25
N ILE A 40 -7.90 -6.32 1.18
CA ILE A 40 -6.51 -6.52 1.62
C ILE A 40 -5.88 -7.67 0.83
N TYR A 41 -4.78 -7.37 0.12
CA TYR A 41 -3.96 -8.34 -0.60
C TYR A 41 -2.70 -8.66 0.19
N GLN A 42 -2.50 -9.94 0.49
CA GLN A 42 -1.32 -10.42 1.22
C GLN A 42 -0.14 -10.61 0.26
N LEU A 43 0.78 -9.64 0.24
CA LEU A 43 2.03 -9.69 -0.55
C LEU A 43 3.20 -10.27 0.23
N GLY A 44 3.32 -9.97 1.51
CA GLY A 44 4.53 -10.20 2.32
C GLY A 44 5.00 -11.65 2.46
N ARG A 45 4.17 -12.64 2.06
CA ARG A 45 4.52 -14.07 2.04
C ARG A 45 4.69 -14.63 0.62
N LYS A 46 4.53 -13.80 -0.37
CA LYS A 46 4.65 -14.22 -1.76
C LYS A 46 6.09 -14.14 -2.25
N ASP A 47 6.47 -15.09 -3.07
CA ASP A 47 7.72 -15.03 -3.79
C ASP A 47 7.49 -14.38 -5.15
N ILE A 48 8.16 -13.27 -5.41
CA ILE A 48 8.14 -12.57 -6.69
C ILE A 48 9.54 -12.40 -7.24
N LYS A 49 9.68 -12.54 -8.55
CA LYS A 49 10.96 -12.42 -9.24
C LYS A 49 11.46 -10.98 -9.25
N THR A 50 12.74 -10.78 -8.97
CA THR A 50 13.36 -9.44 -8.99
C THR A 50 13.44 -8.85 -10.40
N CYS A 51 13.39 -7.52 -10.50
CA CYS A 51 13.62 -6.81 -11.77
C CYS A 51 15.03 -7.08 -12.31
N LYS A 52 15.17 -7.42 -13.60
CA LYS A 52 16.45 -7.67 -14.27
C LYS A 52 16.99 -6.45 -15.00
N SER A 53 16.34 -5.28 -14.87
CA SER A 53 16.75 -4.04 -15.56
C SER A 53 16.98 -4.21 -17.07
N CYS A 54 16.24 -5.11 -17.69
CA CYS A 54 16.38 -5.44 -19.12
C CYS A 54 15.70 -4.44 -20.07
N TRP A 55 14.89 -3.52 -19.52
CA TRP A 55 14.14 -2.49 -20.26
C TRP A 55 13.17 -3.02 -21.34
N GLY A 56 12.90 -4.31 -21.38
CA GLY A 56 11.95 -4.92 -22.31
C GLY A 56 10.55 -4.33 -22.19
N CYS A 57 10.13 -3.97 -20.96
CA CYS A 57 8.85 -3.35 -20.69
C CYS A 57 8.68 -1.93 -21.32
N MET A 58 9.77 -1.23 -21.66
CA MET A 58 9.70 0.06 -22.38
C MET A 58 9.04 -0.10 -23.74
N LYS A 59 9.27 -1.24 -24.42
CA LYS A 59 8.71 -1.50 -25.75
C LYS A 59 7.28 -2.04 -25.69
N THR A 60 7.00 -2.94 -24.75
CA THR A 60 5.74 -3.68 -24.69
C THR A 60 4.74 -3.12 -23.67
N GLY A 61 5.23 -2.32 -22.71
CA GLY A 61 4.47 -1.89 -21.52
C GLY A 61 4.10 -3.05 -20.59
N LYS A 62 4.76 -4.21 -20.71
CA LYS A 62 4.56 -5.40 -19.86
C LYS A 62 5.91 -6.06 -19.56
N CYS A 63 6.07 -6.59 -18.35
CA CYS A 63 7.25 -7.38 -18.01
C CYS A 63 7.20 -8.73 -18.73
N TRP A 64 8.34 -9.17 -19.25
CA TRP A 64 8.46 -10.47 -19.93
C TRP A 64 8.59 -11.64 -18.95
N GLN A 65 8.98 -11.34 -17.70
CA GLN A 65 9.09 -12.38 -16.69
C GLN A 65 7.69 -12.85 -16.29
N GLU A 66 7.37 -14.09 -16.60
CA GLU A 66 6.16 -14.75 -16.12
C GLU A 66 6.21 -14.85 -14.60
N ASP A 67 5.19 -14.31 -13.94
CA ASP A 67 5.09 -14.23 -12.49
C ASP A 67 3.61 -14.09 -12.11
N PRO A 68 2.90 -15.19 -11.86
CA PRO A 68 1.45 -15.14 -11.61
C PRO A 68 1.06 -14.22 -10.44
N VAL A 69 1.93 -14.12 -9.41
CA VAL A 69 1.69 -13.24 -8.26
C VAL A 69 1.71 -11.77 -8.68
N MET A 70 2.70 -11.40 -9.50
CA MET A 70 2.79 -10.04 -10.03
C MET A 70 1.68 -9.74 -11.03
N ASP A 71 1.31 -10.69 -11.88
CA ASP A 71 0.23 -10.50 -12.86
C ASP A 71 -1.11 -10.28 -12.14
N GLU A 72 -1.46 -11.09 -11.13
CA GLU A 72 -2.64 -10.90 -10.28
C GLU A 72 -2.63 -9.53 -9.58
N LEU A 73 -1.50 -9.16 -8.96
CA LEU A 73 -1.38 -7.90 -8.23
C LEU A 73 -1.51 -6.69 -9.17
N ILE A 74 -0.91 -6.75 -10.36
CA ILE A 74 -1.03 -5.71 -11.39
C ILE A 74 -2.49 -5.53 -11.82
N GLU A 75 -3.23 -6.61 -12.07
CA GLU A 75 -4.66 -6.54 -12.42
C GLU A 75 -5.48 -5.86 -11.33
N LYS A 76 -5.26 -6.23 -10.06
CA LYS A 76 -5.94 -5.59 -8.92
C LYS A 76 -5.60 -4.11 -8.78
N ILE A 77 -4.33 -3.73 -8.95
CA ILE A 77 -3.86 -2.32 -8.90
C ILE A 77 -4.50 -1.50 -10.02
N VAL A 78 -4.56 -2.03 -11.23
CA VAL A 78 -5.18 -1.35 -12.37
C VAL A 78 -6.67 -1.13 -12.14
N ALA A 79 -7.36 -2.11 -11.55
CA ALA A 79 -8.79 -2.06 -11.27
C ALA A 79 -9.17 -1.18 -10.07
N ALA A 80 -8.23 -0.85 -9.18
CA ALA A 80 -8.48 -0.03 -8.01
C ALA A 80 -8.46 1.46 -8.33
N ASP A 81 -9.25 2.26 -7.63
CA ASP A 81 -9.25 3.73 -7.66
C ASP A 81 -8.27 4.31 -6.62
N GLY A 82 -8.07 3.58 -5.52
CA GLY A 82 -7.09 3.89 -4.47
C GLY A 82 -6.20 2.70 -4.13
N ILE A 83 -4.96 2.98 -3.71
CA ILE A 83 -3.95 1.98 -3.36
C ILE A 83 -3.32 2.37 -2.02
N ILE A 84 -3.33 1.44 -1.06
CA ILE A 84 -2.62 1.60 0.21
C ILE A 84 -1.54 0.54 0.29
N ILE A 85 -0.30 0.93 0.61
CA ILE A 85 0.79 -0.02 0.88
C ILE A 85 1.08 -0.02 2.37
N GLY A 86 0.78 -1.13 3.03
CA GLY A 86 1.15 -1.41 4.41
C GLY A 86 2.49 -2.13 4.48
N SER A 87 3.44 -1.61 5.25
CA SER A 87 4.79 -2.18 5.37
C SER A 87 5.29 -2.21 6.81
N PRO A 88 5.90 -3.30 7.26
CA PRO A 88 6.76 -3.26 8.43
C PRO A 88 8.09 -2.57 8.07
N THR A 89 8.83 -2.14 9.09
CA THR A 89 10.15 -1.53 8.95
C THR A 89 11.24 -2.58 9.07
N TYR A 90 12.01 -2.79 7.99
CA TYR A 90 13.17 -3.66 7.94
C TYR A 90 14.43 -2.85 7.63
N TYR A 91 15.34 -2.71 8.61
CA TYR A 91 16.56 -1.88 8.47
C TYR A 91 16.26 -0.46 7.94
N ALA A 92 15.23 0.18 8.52
CA ALA A 92 14.77 1.51 8.14
C ALA A 92 14.27 1.63 6.68
N ASP A 93 13.83 0.52 6.06
CA ASP A 93 13.21 0.51 4.73
C ASP A 93 12.12 -0.57 4.66
N VAL A 94 11.51 -0.71 3.49
CA VAL A 94 10.52 -1.74 3.20
C VAL A 94 11.15 -3.14 3.13
N PRO A 95 10.40 -4.22 3.41
CA PRO A 95 10.87 -5.58 3.16
C PRO A 95 11.23 -5.81 1.69
N GLY A 96 12.16 -6.73 1.43
CA GLY A 96 12.63 -7.03 0.07
C GLY A 96 11.52 -7.34 -0.93
N VAL A 97 10.44 -8.02 -0.52
CA VAL A 97 9.30 -8.30 -1.40
C VAL A 97 8.56 -7.03 -1.82
N VAL A 98 8.38 -6.06 -0.92
CA VAL A 98 7.76 -4.76 -1.24
C VAL A 98 8.66 -3.97 -2.18
N LYS A 99 9.99 -3.97 -1.93
CA LYS A 99 10.94 -3.31 -2.84
C LYS A 99 10.96 -3.96 -4.22
N THR A 100 10.94 -5.29 -4.28
CA THR A 100 10.86 -6.03 -5.54
C THR A 100 9.58 -5.71 -6.31
N PHE A 101 8.44 -5.62 -5.62
CA PHE A 101 7.19 -5.16 -6.21
C PHE A 101 7.34 -3.76 -6.82
N ILE A 102 7.83 -2.79 -6.05
CA ILE A 102 8.08 -1.41 -6.52
C ILE A 102 8.96 -1.42 -7.78
N ASP A 103 10.09 -2.12 -7.76
CA ASP A 103 11.03 -2.18 -8.88
C ASP A 103 10.44 -2.81 -10.15
N ARG A 104 9.42 -3.66 -10.01
CA ARG A 104 8.77 -4.32 -11.15
C ARG A 104 7.60 -3.54 -11.72
N THR A 105 7.24 -2.41 -11.15
CA THR A 105 6.10 -1.57 -11.60
C THR A 105 6.49 -0.47 -12.59
N VAL A 106 7.71 -0.48 -13.13
CA VAL A 106 8.14 0.44 -14.21
C VAL A 106 7.11 0.58 -15.33
N PRO A 107 6.42 -0.49 -15.81
CA PRO A 107 5.35 -0.37 -16.81
C PRO A 107 4.24 0.61 -16.44
N PHE A 108 3.92 0.81 -15.17
CA PHE A 108 2.90 1.78 -14.75
C PHE A 108 3.30 3.22 -15.05
N ALA A 109 4.55 3.59 -14.72
CA ALA A 109 5.06 4.93 -15.02
C ALA A 109 5.11 5.19 -16.54
N ILE A 110 5.54 4.19 -17.33
CA ILE A 110 5.59 4.30 -18.81
C ILE A 110 4.19 4.54 -19.40
N LYS A 111 3.20 3.80 -18.93
CA LYS A 111 1.82 3.88 -19.42
C LYS A 111 0.97 4.96 -18.73
N ASN A 112 1.53 5.66 -17.76
CA ASN A 112 0.79 6.61 -16.92
C ASN A 112 -0.47 6.01 -16.26
N THR A 113 -0.42 4.71 -15.91
CA THR A 113 -1.58 3.91 -15.49
C THR A 113 -2.14 4.33 -14.14
N LEU A 114 -1.27 4.82 -13.25
CA LEU A 114 -1.63 5.18 -11.88
C LEU A 114 -1.89 6.67 -11.68
N ASN A 115 -1.72 7.47 -12.73
CA ASN A 115 -1.92 8.92 -12.67
C ASN A 115 -3.29 9.27 -12.09
N ARG A 116 -3.30 10.14 -11.08
CA ARG A 116 -4.49 10.60 -10.34
C ARG A 116 -5.21 9.55 -9.50
N LYS A 117 -4.75 8.29 -9.44
CA LYS A 117 -5.23 7.37 -8.40
C LYS A 117 -4.79 7.87 -7.02
N VAL A 118 -5.55 7.53 -5.99
CA VAL A 118 -5.25 7.95 -4.62
C VAL A 118 -4.32 6.94 -3.95
N GLY A 119 -3.28 7.40 -3.28
CA GLY A 119 -2.30 6.55 -2.59
C GLY A 119 -2.08 6.91 -1.14
N ALA A 120 -1.82 5.93 -0.28
CA ALA A 120 -1.36 6.16 1.08
C ALA A 120 -0.38 5.06 1.55
N ALA A 121 0.65 5.47 2.30
CA ALA A 121 1.53 4.56 3.00
C ALA A 121 1.01 4.32 4.42
N VAL A 122 1.11 3.07 4.91
CA VAL A 122 0.84 2.69 6.31
C VAL A 122 2.06 1.92 6.80
N VAL A 123 2.69 2.38 7.88
CA VAL A 123 3.98 1.85 8.30
C VAL A 123 3.93 1.33 9.72
N MET A 124 4.53 0.17 9.95
CA MET A 124 4.70 -0.43 11.25
C MET A 124 6.17 -0.51 11.64
N ALA A 125 6.55 0.08 12.76
CA ALA A 125 7.92 0.01 13.26
C ALA A 125 7.99 -0.51 14.69
N ARG A 126 9.12 -1.14 15.04
CA ARG A 126 9.42 -1.48 16.44
C ARG A 126 9.73 -0.20 17.23
N ARG A 127 10.53 0.71 16.68
CA ARG A 127 11.01 1.93 17.34
C ARG A 127 11.31 3.05 16.35
N GLY A 128 12.46 3.00 15.66
CA GLY A 128 12.89 4.00 14.70
C GLY A 128 12.81 3.48 13.25
N GLY A 129 12.95 4.40 12.28
CA GLY A 129 13.04 4.06 10.85
C GLY A 129 11.72 4.05 10.10
N ALA A 130 10.57 4.26 10.76
CA ALA A 130 9.27 4.32 10.09
C ALA A 130 9.22 5.36 8.97
N ILE A 131 9.78 6.54 9.20
CA ILE A 131 9.72 7.64 8.24
C ILE A 131 10.42 7.31 6.91
N HIS A 132 11.52 6.57 6.93
CA HIS A 132 12.20 6.16 5.69
C HIS A 132 11.36 5.17 4.88
N VAL A 133 10.66 4.26 5.56
CA VAL A 133 9.69 3.35 4.90
C VAL A 133 8.56 4.14 4.27
N TYR A 134 8.03 5.12 5.01
CA TYR A 134 6.99 6.04 4.55
C TYR A 134 7.45 6.79 3.29
N ASP A 135 8.66 7.33 3.29
CA ASP A 135 9.26 8.04 2.17
C ASP A 135 9.45 7.12 0.96
N THR A 136 9.99 5.90 1.15
CA THR A 136 10.17 4.92 0.05
C THR A 136 8.85 4.66 -0.68
N ILE A 137 7.77 4.48 0.06
CA ILE A 137 6.44 4.22 -0.52
C ILE A 137 5.90 5.48 -1.21
N ASN A 138 6.03 6.65 -0.59
CA ASN A 138 5.55 7.91 -1.17
C ASN A 138 6.35 8.33 -2.41
N HIS A 139 7.65 8.02 -2.50
CA HIS A 139 8.42 8.21 -3.74
C HIS A 139 7.83 7.40 -4.90
N TRP A 140 7.37 6.17 -4.64
CA TRP A 140 6.69 5.36 -5.66
C TRP A 140 5.35 5.98 -6.07
N PHE A 141 4.55 6.49 -5.15
CA PHE A 141 3.33 7.21 -5.48
C PHE A 141 3.63 8.46 -6.31
N GLY A 142 4.63 9.25 -5.90
CA GLY A 142 5.00 10.50 -6.57
C GLY A 142 5.44 10.29 -8.01
N ILE A 143 6.35 9.32 -8.28
CA ILE A 143 6.83 9.05 -9.65
C ILE A 143 5.71 8.54 -10.57
N ASN A 144 4.65 7.94 -10.02
CA ASN A 144 3.49 7.46 -10.76
C ASN A 144 2.36 8.51 -10.89
N GLY A 145 2.57 9.76 -10.45
CA GLY A 145 1.58 10.84 -10.56
C GLY A 145 0.33 10.63 -9.71
N MET A 146 0.45 9.87 -8.61
CA MET A 146 -0.66 9.61 -7.71
C MET A 146 -0.91 10.76 -6.74
N ILE A 147 -2.14 10.87 -6.22
CA ILE A 147 -2.53 11.81 -5.17
C ILE A 147 -2.30 11.13 -3.82
N THR A 148 -1.32 11.61 -3.04
CA THR A 148 -1.02 11.04 -1.73
C THR A 148 -1.89 11.62 -0.63
N ILE A 149 -2.35 10.76 0.28
CA ILE A 149 -3.22 11.13 1.40
C ILE A 149 -2.48 10.93 2.73
N GLY A 150 -2.52 11.97 3.53
CA GLY A 150 -2.12 11.92 4.93
C GLY A 150 -3.30 11.83 5.88
N SER A 151 -3.00 11.86 7.18
CA SER A 151 -3.97 11.87 8.27
C SER A 151 -3.61 12.94 9.33
N THR A 152 -4.07 12.77 10.56
CA THR A 152 -3.75 13.67 11.68
C THR A 152 -2.29 13.63 12.11
N TYR A 153 -1.57 12.57 11.76
CA TYR A 153 -0.14 12.35 11.97
C TYR A 153 0.42 11.54 10.82
N TRP A 154 1.72 11.16 10.82
CA TRP A 154 2.23 10.17 9.87
C TRP A 154 1.45 8.86 10.04
N ASN A 155 1.18 8.17 8.94
CA ASN A 155 0.39 6.93 8.96
C ASN A 155 1.26 5.78 9.48
N ASP A 156 1.72 5.89 10.70
CA ASP A 156 2.58 4.88 11.34
C ASP A 156 2.01 4.39 12.67
N GLY A 157 2.56 3.29 13.15
CA GLY A 157 2.29 2.70 14.45
C GLY A 157 3.52 1.99 15.00
N TYR A 158 3.54 1.77 16.30
CA TYR A 158 4.70 1.23 16.99
C TYR A 158 4.39 -0.09 17.70
N ASN A 159 5.35 -1.01 17.61
CA ASN A 159 5.33 -2.27 18.34
C ASN A 159 6.66 -2.47 19.08
N PRO A 160 6.83 -1.97 20.31
CA PRO A 160 8.03 -2.18 21.10
C PRO A 160 8.26 -3.65 21.47
N ASN A 161 7.20 -4.44 21.58
CA ASN A 161 7.26 -5.88 21.84
C ASN A 161 7.14 -6.69 20.54
N VAL A 162 8.27 -7.03 19.95
CA VAL A 162 8.33 -7.75 18.64
C VAL A 162 7.73 -9.16 18.66
N THR A 163 7.53 -9.74 19.84
CA THR A 163 6.93 -11.08 19.99
C THR A 163 5.41 -11.03 20.01
N ASP A 164 4.82 -9.89 20.38
CA ASP A 164 3.38 -9.69 20.33
C ASP A 164 2.95 -9.18 18.93
N GLN A 165 2.20 -10.01 18.22
CA GLN A 165 1.72 -9.69 16.87
C GLN A 165 0.53 -8.72 16.88
N HIS A 166 -0.03 -8.43 18.04
CA HIS A 166 -1.20 -7.55 18.24
C HIS A 166 -0.90 -6.33 19.11
N GLU A 167 0.38 -6.05 19.38
CA GLU A 167 0.80 -4.94 20.25
C GLU A 167 0.24 -3.59 19.79
N VAL A 168 0.10 -3.38 18.47
CA VAL A 168 -0.47 -2.13 17.90
C VAL A 168 -1.92 -1.88 18.34
N GLU A 169 -2.64 -2.88 18.81
CA GLU A 169 -4.00 -2.70 19.35
C GLU A 169 -4.02 -1.81 20.60
N LYS A 170 -2.89 -1.68 21.29
CA LYS A 170 -2.69 -0.79 22.42
C LYS A 170 -2.33 0.64 22.01
N ASP A 171 -1.97 0.86 20.75
CA ASP A 171 -1.63 2.17 20.20
C ASP A 171 -2.90 2.90 19.74
N SER A 172 -3.47 3.68 20.66
CA SER A 172 -4.70 4.44 20.38
C SER A 172 -4.47 5.57 19.37
N GLU A 173 -3.25 6.14 19.31
CA GLU A 173 -2.90 7.19 18.35
C GLU A 173 -2.86 6.61 16.94
N ALA A 174 -2.16 5.49 16.74
CA ALA A 174 -2.15 4.79 15.45
C ALA A 174 -3.57 4.43 14.99
N LYS A 175 -4.42 3.92 15.91
CA LYS A 175 -5.81 3.58 15.58
C LYS A 175 -6.62 4.80 15.11
N ASN A 176 -6.48 5.94 15.78
CA ASN A 176 -7.16 7.17 15.39
C ASN A 176 -6.62 7.73 14.08
N THR A 177 -5.30 7.66 13.87
CA THR A 177 -4.63 8.04 12.62
C THR A 177 -5.15 7.21 11.44
N MET A 178 -5.30 5.88 11.59
CA MET A 178 -5.84 5.01 10.54
C MET A 178 -7.31 5.31 10.21
N LYS A 179 -8.13 5.64 11.21
CA LYS A 179 -9.51 6.06 10.97
C LYS A 179 -9.58 7.35 10.18
N ASN A 180 -8.80 8.36 10.57
CA ASN A 180 -8.75 9.64 9.86
C ASN A 180 -8.19 9.48 8.44
N LEU A 181 -7.20 8.58 8.24
CA LEU A 181 -6.73 8.23 6.91
C LEU A 181 -7.84 7.70 6.01
N ALA A 182 -8.69 6.81 6.54
CA ALA A 182 -9.82 6.27 5.79
C ALA A 182 -10.83 7.36 5.42
N GLU A 183 -11.16 8.26 6.34
CA GLU A 183 -12.05 9.40 6.12
C GLU A 183 -11.50 10.34 5.04
N ASN A 184 -10.22 10.71 5.13
CA ASN A 184 -9.56 11.58 4.14
C ASN A 184 -9.51 10.93 2.76
N MET A 185 -9.19 9.65 2.68
CA MET A 185 -9.15 8.91 1.43
C MET A 185 -10.55 8.82 0.81
N ALA A 186 -11.58 8.51 1.61
CA ALA A 186 -12.96 8.46 1.16
C ALA A 186 -13.44 9.82 0.65
N PHE A 187 -13.09 10.90 1.37
CA PHE A 187 -13.42 12.27 0.96
C PHE A 187 -12.88 12.62 -0.43
N VAL A 188 -11.62 12.25 -0.71
CA VAL A 188 -11.01 12.53 -2.02
C VAL A 188 -11.59 11.62 -3.08
N LEU A 189 -11.66 10.31 -2.85
CA LEU A 189 -12.15 9.33 -3.83
C LEU A 189 -13.57 9.62 -4.29
N LYS A 190 -14.47 9.99 -3.37
CA LYS A 190 -15.87 10.36 -3.70
C LYS A 190 -15.99 11.62 -4.58
N ARG A 191 -14.93 12.42 -4.68
CA ARG A 191 -14.90 13.66 -5.50
C ARG A 191 -14.22 13.49 -6.83
N ILE A 192 -13.34 12.53 -6.98
CA ILE A 192 -12.55 12.36 -8.20
C ILE A 192 -12.95 11.14 -9.02
N VAL A 193 -13.68 10.18 -8.42
CA VAL A 193 -14.19 8.99 -9.12
C VAL A 193 -15.63 9.28 -9.54
N GLU A 194 -15.82 9.48 -10.81
CA GLU A 194 -17.13 9.68 -11.45
C GLU A 194 -17.79 8.34 -11.83
#